data_fd63a68f6c4990484c42be9b04e178e7
#
_entry.id   fd63a68f6c4990484c42be9b04e178e7
#
_cell.length_a   1.000
_cell.length_b   1.000
_cell.length_c   1.000
_cell.angle_alpha   90.00
_cell.angle_beta   90.00
_cell.angle_gamma   90.00
#
_symmetry.space_group_name_H-M   'P 1'
#
loop_
_entity.id
_entity.type
_entity.pdbx_description
1 polymer ?
#
loop_
_entity_poly.entity_id
_entity_poly.type
_entity_poly.pdbx_seq_one_letter_code
_entity_poly.pdbx_strand_id
1 'polypeptide(L)'
;MFWVGVKHHNRRLFDGLIPLPHGTSYNAYLVVGKEKTALIDTVNPGFDQELMDKISAHIDPSKIDYVIMNHAEPDHANAGKEVLKIAKGARLVTSSKGKEAAMMYFDIDPSRIIVVDENSKLDLGGKTLKFIDAPWLHWPETIFTYLEEDKILFPCDFFGSHLAVGEFYADEYGNEKTLDMAKMYFAEIMMPFRKPGQNAIEKV
;
A
#
# COMPACT_ATOMS: atom_id res chain seq x y z
N MET A 1 5.23 8.25 -11.47
CA MET A 1 5.07 7.51 -10.20
C MET A 1 6.40 7.55 -9.44
N PHE A 2 6.34 7.66 -8.10
CA PHE A 2 7.50 7.71 -7.21
C PHE A 2 7.28 6.76 -6.05
N TRP A 3 8.30 5.99 -5.68
CA TRP A 3 8.30 5.25 -4.41
C TRP A 3 8.61 6.23 -3.27
N VAL A 4 7.74 6.29 -2.28
CA VAL A 4 7.87 7.19 -1.11
C VAL A 4 7.84 6.41 0.20
N GLY A 5 7.95 5.10 0.12
CA GLY A 5 7.97 4.18 1.26
C GLY A 5 9.22 4.27 2.13
N VAL A 6 9.36 3.37 3.09
CA VAL A 6 10.44 3.35 4.06
C VAL A 6 11.12 1.98 4.12
N LYS A 7 12.46 1.97 4.21
CA LYS A 7 13.27 0.77 4.43
C LYS A 7 13.68 0.72 5.91
N HIS A 8 13.06 -0.18 6.67
CA HIS A 8 13.29 -0.32 8.11
C HIS A 8 14.38 -1.38 8.37
N HIS A 9 15.64 -1.00 8.14
CA HIS A 9 16.80 -1.89 8.22
C HIS A 9 17.00 -2.56 9.59
N ASN A 10 16.59 -1.90 10.67
CA ASN A 10 16.86 -2.34 12.05
C ASN A 10 15.70 -3.13 12.68
N ARG A 11 14.56 -3.29 12.02
CA ARG A 11 13.48 -4.13 12.54
C ARG A 11 13.90 -5.59 12.49
N ARG A 12 13.76 -6.30 13.63
CA ARG A 12 14.19 -7.70 13.76
C ARG A 12 13.06 -8.66 14.01
N LEU A 13 11.86 -8.13 14.30
CA LEU A 13 10.68 -8.93 14.57
C LEU A 13 9.45 -8.21 14.02
N PHE A 14 8.60 -8.91 13.29
CA PHE A 14 7.29 -8.43 12.84
C PHE A 14 6.22 -9.09 13.70
N ASP A 15 5.19 -8.35 14.11
CA ASP A 15 4.06 -8.78 14.96
C ASP A 15 4.45 -9.56 16.24
N GLY A 16 5.65 -9.33 16.74
CA GLY A 16 6.18 -10.01 17.90
C GLY A 16 6.53 -11.48 17.67
N LEU A 17 6.40 -11.99 16.45
CA LEU A 17 6.50 -13.41 16.15
C LEU A 17 7.42 -13.74 14.96
N ILE A 18 7.39 -12.94 13.89
CA ILE A 18 8.06 -13.24 12.61
C ILE A 18 9.48 -12.65 12.61
N PRO A 19 10.55 -13.47 12.53
CA PRO A 19 11.92 -12.98 12.45
C PRO A 19 12.20 -12.23 11.16
N LEU A 20 12.87 -11.08 11.24
CA LEU A 20 13.25 -10.22 10.11
C LEU A 20 14.78 -10.10 10.00
N PRO A 21 15.47 -11.12 9.49
CA PRO A 21 16.94 -11.11 9.39
C PRO A 21 17.47 -9.96 8.52
N HIS A 22 16.69 -9.54 7.51
CA HIS A 22 17.05 -8.49 6.56
C HIS A 22 16.22 -7.20 6.72
N GLY A 23 15.58 -6.99 7.88
CA GLY A 23 14.67 -5.88 8.09
C GLY A 23 13.37 -6.04 7.29
N THR A 24 12.68 -4.95 7.02
CA THR A 24 11.48 -4.90 6.19
C THR A 24 11.34 -3.55 5.49
N SER A 25 10.50 -3.46 4.50
CA SER A 25 10.11 -2.20 3.85
C SER A 25 8.60 -2.00 3.94
N TYR A 26 8.20 -0.74 4.07
CA TYR A 26 6.81 -0.29 4.00
C TYR A 26 6.64 0.42 2.68
N ASN A 27 5.91 -0.18 1.76
CA ASN A 27 5.82 0.34 0.40
C ASN A 27 4.65 1.31 0.27
N ALA A 28 4.97 2.54 -0.09
CA ALA A 28 4.02 3.59 -0.42
C ALA A 28 4.42 4.23 -1.75
N TYR A 29 3.43 4.62 -2.56
CA TYR A 29 3.68 5.14 -3.91
C TYR A 29 2.88 6.39 -4.18
N LEU A 30 3.55 7.41 -4.73
CA LEU A 30 2.92 8.64 -5.19
C LEU A 30 2.71 8.58 -6.70
N VAL A 31 1.46 8.58 -7.14
CA VAL A 31 1.08 8.61 -8.56
C VAL A 31 0.58 10.00 -8.90
N VAL A 32 1.34 10.73 -9.70
CA VAL A 32 1.01 12.10 -10.13
C VAL A 32 0.45 12.02 -11.55
N GLY A 33 -0.82 12.34 -11.72
CA GLY A 33 -1.47 12.58 -13.01
C GLY A 33 -1.36 14.04 -13.42
N LYS A 34 -1.99 14.41 -14.53
CA LYS A 34 -2.01 15.81 -15.01
C LYS A 34 -2.95 16.70 -14.19
N GLU A 35 -3.98 16.11 -13.57
CA GLU A 35 -5.04 16.84 -12.87
C GLU A 35 -5.07 16.51 -11.38
N LYS A 36 -4.77 15.25 -11.01
CA LYS A 36 -4.90 14.74 -9.65
C LYS A 36 -3.73 13.89 -9.25
N THR A 37 -3.52 13.77 -7.94
CA THR A 37 -2.47 12.97 -7.33
C THR A 37 -3.04 11.99 -6.33
N ALA A 38 -2.58 10.74 -6.39
CA ALA A 38 -2.91 9.69 -5.45
C ALA A 38 -1.67 9.21 -4.69
N LEU A 39 -1.81 9.03 -3.38
CA LEU A 39 -0.88 8.28 -2.55
C LEU A 39 -1.47 6.88 -2.35
N ILE A 40 -0.73 5.84 -2.73
CA ILE A 40 -1.13 4.44 -2.60
C ILE A 40 -0.40 3.83 -1.42
N ASP A 41 -1.14 3.41 -0.41
CA ASP A 41 -0.71 2.97 0.91
C ASP A 41 0.20 3.99 1.63
N THR A 42 0.56 3.70 2.84
CA THR A 42 1.42 4.53 3.67
C THR A 42 2.46 3.67 4.41
N VAL A 43 2.89 4.08 5.60
CA VAL A 43 3.98 3.47 6.31
C VAL A 43 3.65 3.19 7.77
N ASN A 44 4.43 2.33 8.39
CA ASN A 44 4.33 1.92 9.79
C ASN A 44 4.43 3.12 10.76
N PRO A 45 3.78 3.06 11.93
CA PRO A 45 3.92 4.06 12.98
C PRO A 45 5.37 4.46 13.26
N GLY A 46 5.60 5.79 13.39
CA GLY A 46 6.92 6.35 13.64
C GLY A 46 7.71 6.75 12.40
N PHE A 47 7.22 6.46 11.19
CA PHE A 47 7.85 6.85 9.93
C PHE A 47 7.06 7.91 9.14
N ASP A 48 6.06 8.50 9.78
CA ASP A 48 5.18 9.52 9.17
C ASP A 48 5.99 10.69 8.59
N GLN A 49 6.99 11.19 9.34
CA GLN A 49 7.81 12.30 8.90
C GLN A 49 8.67 11.92 7.68
N GLU A 50 9.26 10.73 7.64
CA GLU A 50 10.06 10.27 6.50
C GLU A 50 9.19 10.15 5.24
N LEU A 51 7.96 9.63 5.37
CA LEU A 51 6.99 9.60 4.29
C LEU A 51 6.68 11.00 3.77
N MET A 52 6.40 11.94 4.69
CA MET A 52 6.07 13.33 4.34
C MET A 52 7.23 14.06 3.66
N ASP A 53 8.47 13.85 4.13
CA ASP A 53 9.67 14.42 3.52
C ASP A 53 9.87 13.91 2.08
N LYS A 54 9.65 12.60 1.86
CA LYS A 54 9.74 12.00 0.52
C LYS A 54 8.64 12.51 -0.41
N ILE A 55 7.40 12.64 0.07
CA ILE A 55 6.31 13.25 -0.71
C ILE A 55 6.66 14.70 -1.06
N SER A 56 7.15 15.48 -0.08
CA SER A 56 7.49 16.90 -0.25
C SER A 56 8.62 17.13 -1.25
N ALA A 57 9.48 16.15 -1.48
CA ALA A 57 10.50 16.20 -2.51
C ALA A 57 9.93 16.21 -3.95
N HIS A 58 8.66 15.81 -4.12
CA HIS A 58 8.02 15.68 -5.42
C HIS A 58 6.85 16.64 -5.61
N ILE A 59 6.04 16.85 -4.58
CA ILE A 59 4.87 17.75 -4.59
C ILE A 59 4.68 18.39 -3.22
N ASP A 60 3.88 19.46 -3.15
CA ASP A 60 3.30 19.92 -1.88
C ASP A 60 2.30 18.85 -1.38
N PRO A 61 2.50 18.27 -0.17
CA PRO A 61 1.61 17.23 0.36
C PRO A 61 0.15 17.65 0.48
N SER A 62 -0.13 18.95 0.63
CA SER A 62 -1.51 19.49 0.66
C SER A 62 -2.25 19.32 -0.67
N LYS A 63 -1.54 18.98 -1.76
CA LYS A 63 -2.07 18.77 -3.10
C LYS A 63 -2.42 17.31 -3.42
N ILE A 64 -2.30 16.42 -2.46
CA ILE A 64 -2.79 15.04 -2.62
C ILE A 64 -4.33 15.09 -2.69
N ASP A 65 -4.89 14.46 -3.72
CA ASP A 65 -6.35 14.36 -3.92
C ASP A 65 -6.92 13.06 -3.33
N TYR A 66 -6.15 11.97 -3.39
CA TYR A 66 -6.56 10.67 -2.94
C TYR A 66 -5.50 9.99 -2.09
N VAL A 67 -5.92 9.39 -0.98
CA VAL A 67 -5.14 8.41 -0.22
C VAL A 67 -5.81 7.08 -0.43
N ILE A 68 -5.13 6.16 -1.11
CA ILE A 68 -5.63 4.82 -1.37
C ILE A 68 -5.16 3.91 -0.23
N MET A 69 -6.07 3.28 0.46
CA MET A 69 -5.79 2.28 1.49
C MET A 69 -6.15 0.91 0.93
N ASN A 70 -5.15 0.22 0.38
CA ASN A 70 -5.31 -1.15 -0.12
C ASN A 70 -5.53 -2.12 1.03
N HIS A 71 -4.84 -1.87 2.17
CA HIS A 71 -4.85 -2.71 3.36
C HIS A 71 -4.88 -1.84 4.61
N ALA A 72 -5.63 -2.26 5.63
CA ALA A 72 -5.86 -1.46 6.83
C ALA A 72 -4.86 -1.74 7.97
N GLU A 73 -3.92 -2.67 7.78
CA GLU A 73 -2.88 -2.92 8.77
C GLU A 73 -2.01 -1.68 9.00
N PRO A 74 -1.54 -1.42 10.23
CA PRO A 74 -0.86 -0.16 10.56
C PRO A 74 0.37 0.17 9.71
N ASP A 75 1.09 -0.81 9.19
CA ASP A 75 2.26 -0.58 8.35
C ASP A 75 1.91 -0.16 6.91
N HIS A 76 0.65 -0.31 6.50
CA HIS A 76 0.09 0.21 5.26
C HIS A 76 -0.76 1.48 5.45
N ALA A 77 -1.42 1.62 6.60
CA ALA A 77 -2.48 2.61 6.76
C ALA A 77 -2.18 3.74 7.75
N ASN A 78 -1.28 3.54 8.72
CA ASN A 78 -1.15 4.43 9.87
C ASN A 78 -0.90 5.91 9.51
N ALA A 79 0.04 6.18 8.61
CA ALA A 79 0.37 7.56 8.25
C ALA A 79 -0.73 8.25 7.42
N GLY A 80 -1.74 7.51 6.95
CA GLY A 80 -2.88 8.05 6.21
C GLY A 80 -3.61 9.15 6.98
N LYS A 81 -3.74 9.02 8.32
CA LYS A 81 -4.34 10.03 9.17
C LYS A 81 -3.59 11.37 9.10
N GLU A 82 -2.27 11.34 9.16
CA GLU A 82 -1.46 12.56 9.10
C GLU A 82 -1.49 13.20 7.71
N VAL A 83 -1.44 12.38 6.66
CA VAL A 83 -1.61 12.87 5.28
C VAL A 83 -2.95 13.56 5.10
N LEU A 84 -4.05 12.96 5.57
CA LEU A 84 -5.40 13.51 5.48
C LEU A 84 -5.63 14.79 6.30
N LYS A 85 -4.85 15.01 7.36
CA LYS A 85 -4.86 16.27 8.11
C LYS A 85 -4.21 17.41 7.32
N ILE A 86 -3.13 17.12 6.60
CA ILE A 86 -2.41 18.11 5.77
C ILE A 86 -3.17 18.35 4.47
N ALA A 87 -3.51 17.30 3.75
CA ALA A 87 -4.31 17.34 2.53
C ALA A 87 -5.82 17.38 2.88
N LYS A 88 -6.29 18.53 3.35
CA LYS A 88 -7.68 18.69 3.84
C LYS A 88 -8.74 18.38 2.77
N GLY A 89 -8.40 18.57 1.49
CA GLY A 89 -9.26 18.24 0.35
C GLY A 89 -9.20 16.78 -0.09
N ALA A 90 -8.22 16.03 0.39
CA ALA A 90 -8.04 14.64 -0.01
C ALA A 90 -9.19 13.74 0.48
N ARG A 91 -9.46 12.72 -0.31
CA ARG A 91 -10.42 11.67 0.03
C ARG A 91 -9.69 10.33 0.24
N LEU A 92 -10.09 9.60 1.25
CA LEU A 92 -9.65 8.22 1.46
C LEU A 92 -10.42 7.31 0.49
N VAL A 93 -9.70 6.41 -0.18
CA VAL A 93 -10.27 5.45 -1.13
C VAL A 93 -9.95 4.04 -0.65
N THR A 94 -10.96 3.21 -0.48
CA THR A 94 -10.81 1.84 0.03
C THR A 94 -12.05 0.99 -0.26
N SER A 95 -12.04 -0.30 0.09
CA SER A 95 -13.20 -1.18 0.01
C SER A 95 -14.29 -0.82 1.03
N SER A 96 -15.47 -1.44 0.92
CA SER A 96 -16.54 -1.25 1.90
C SER A 96 -16.13 -1.66 3.32
N LYS A 97 -15.41 -2.77 3.46
CA LYS A 97 -14.86 -3.22 4.76
C LYS A 97 -13.70 -2.33 5.22
N GLY A 98 -12.87 -1.86 4.29
CA GLY A 98 -11.81 -0.89 4.58
C GLY A 98 -12.36 0.43 5.12
N LYS A 99 -13.54 0.87 4.66
CA LYS A 99 -14.25 2.02 5.24
C LYS A 99 -14.54 1.82 6.73
N GLU A 100 -15.01 0.63 7.13
CA GLU A 100 -15.29 0.33 8.55
C GLU A 100 -14.01 0.44 9.38
N ALA A 101 -12.90 -0.14 8.90
CA ALA A 101 -11.59 -0.05 9.55
C ALA A 101 -11.08 1.40 9.62
N ALA A 102 -11.18 2.16 8.53
CA ALA A 102 -10.74 3.54 8.48
C ALA A 102 -11.50 4.45 9.46
N MET A 103 -12.81 4.24 9.62
CA MET A 103 -13.62 4.98 10.59
C MET A 103 -13.18 4.70 12.04
N MET A 104 -12.71 3.48 12.33
CA MET A 104 -12.18 3.14 13.66
C MET A 104 -10.78 3.72 13.91
N TYR A 105 -9.91 3.75 12.87
CA TYR A 105 -8.50 4.11 13.04
C TYR A 105 -8.21 5.59 12.83
N PHE A 106 -8.94 6.27 11.94
CA PHE A 106 -8.53 7.60 11.46
C PHE A 106 -9.38 8.75 12.02
N ASP A 107 -10.51 8.48 12.65
CA ASP A 107 -11.46 9.52 13.06
C ASP A 107 -11.78 10.46 11.88
N ILE A 108 -12.04 9.88 10.70
CA ILE A 108 -12.32 10.59 9.46
C ILE A 108 -13.82 10.77 9.26
N ASP A 109 -14.21 11.95 8.74
CA ASP A 109 -15.58 12.16 8.30
C ASP A 109 -15.94 11.15 7.19
N PRO A 110 -16.99 10.33 7.36
CA PRO A 110 -17.40 9.34 6.35
C PRO A 110 -17.66 9.92 4.97
N SER A 111 -18.00 11.20 4.85
CA SER A 111 -18.16 11.90 3.56
C SER A 111 -16.86 12.04 2.77
N ARG A 112 -15.73 11.95 3.43
CA ARG A 112 -14.40 11.96 2.83
C ARG A 112 -13.93 10.58 2.36
N ILE A 113 -14.74 9.52 2.53
CA ILE A 113 -14.38 8.16 2.11
C ILE A 113 -15.09 7.83 0.81
N ILE A 114 -14.32 7.42 -0.20
CA ILE A 114 -14.81 6.81 -1.43
C ILE A 114 -14.70 5.29 -1.25
N VAL A 115 -15.82 4.62 -1.35
CA VAL A 115 -15.85 3.15 -1.41
C VAL A 115 -15.70 2.72 -2.85
N VAL A 116 -14.77 1.81 -3.12
CA VAL A 116 -14.48 1.26 -4.45
C VAL A 116 -14.68 -0.25 -4.50
N ASP A 117 -14.87 -0.75 -5.69
CA ASP A 117 -15.01 -2.15 -6.07
C ASP A 117 -14.33 -2.40 -7.43
N GLU A 118 -14.44 -3.61 -7.97
CA GLU A 118 -13.85 -4.02 -9.27
C GLU A 118 -14.37 -3.23 -10.48
N ASN A 119 -15.50 -2.54 -10.36
CA ASN A 119 -16.05 -1.70 -11.43
C ASN A 119 -15.58 -0.24 -11.32
N SER A 120 -14.96 0.10 -10.22
CA SER A 120 -14.56 1.47 -9.91
C SER A 120 -13.24 1.84 -10.59
N LYS A 121 -13.16 3.10 -11.04
CA LYS A 121 -11.94 3.69 -11.59
C LYS A 121 -11.78 5.10 -11.07
N LEU A 122 -10.52 5.53 -10.89
CA LEU A 122 -10.16 6.92 -10.62
C LEU A 122 -9.25 7.44 -11.73
N ASP A 123 -9.72 8.44 -12.45
CA ASP A 123 -8.90 9.16 -13.43
C ASP A 123 -8.13 10.29 -12.71
N LEU A 124 -6.83 10.31 -12.93
CA LEU A 124 -5.91 11.33 -12.40
C LEU A 124 -5.46 12.33 -13.50
N GLY A 125 -6.10 12.29 -14.64
CA GLY A 125 -5.68 13.06 -15.82
C GLY A 125 -4.54 12.35 -16.57
N GLY A 126 -4.91 11.31 -17.37
CA GLY A 126 -3.98 10.50 -18.15
C GLY A 126 -3.24 9.41 -17.36
N LYS A 127 -3.68 9.13 -16.17
CA LYS A 127 -3.33 8.00 -15.32
C LYS A 127 -4.61 7.49 -14.68
N THR A 128 -4.93 6.21 -14.87
CA THR A 128 -6.18 5.59 -14.41
C THR A 128 -5.87 4.51 -13.38
N LEU A 129 -6.42 4.64 -12.18
CA LEU A 129 -6.36 3.61 -11.16
C LEU A 129 -7.62 2.76 -11.23
N LYS A 130 -7.45 1.45 -11.36
CA LYS A 130 -8.48 0.42 -11.18
C LYS A 130 -8.28 -0.27 -9.84
N PHE A 131 -9.36 -0.88 -9.33
CA PHE A 131 -9.33 -1.62 -8.09
C PHE A 131 -9.72 -3.09 -8.35
N ILE A 132 -9.09 -3.98 -7.60
CA ILE A 132 -9.31 -5.42 -7.69
C ILE A 132 -9.58 -5.92 -6.28
N ASP A 133 -10.75 -6.51 -6.07
CA ASP A 133 -11.09 -7.10 -4.78
C ASP A 133 -10.20 -8.31 -4.49
N ALA A 134 -9.46 -8.23 -3.39
CA ALA A 134 -8.54 -9.27 -2.93
C ALA A 134 -8.82 -9.66 -1.45
N PRO A 135 -10.08 -9.92 -1.07
CA PRO A 135 -10.44 -10.18 0.30
C PRO A 135 -9.69 -11.39 0.85
N TRP A 136 -9.25 -11.28 2.11
CA TRP A 136 -8.45 -12.29 2.80
C TRP A 136 -7.02 -12.46 2.24
N LEU A 137 -6.44 -11.36 1.71
CA LEU A 137 -5.03 -11.31 1.38
C LEU A 137 -4.32 -10.15 2.13
N HIS A 138 -4.08 -10.23 3.48
CA HIS A 138 -4.52 -11.39 4.28
C HIS A 138 -5.70 -11.02 5.19
N TRP A 139 -6.18 -9.77 5.16
CA TRP A 139 -7.36 -9.28 5.88
C TRP A 139 -8.58 -9.17 4.96
N PRO A 140 -9.80 -9.13 5.53
CA PRO A 140 -11.04 -9.22 4.75
C PRO A 140 -11.35 -8.00 3.87
N GLU A 141 -10.71 -6.85 4.14
CA GLU A 141 -10.94 -5.58 3.44
C GLU A 141 -10.00 -5.35 2.27
N THR A 142 -8.98 -6.18 2.11
CA THR A 142 -7.87 -5.96 1.16
C THR A 142 -8.35 -5.80 -0.27
N ILE A 143 -7.81 -4.79 -0.95
CA ILE A 143 -7.92 -4.56 -2.40
C ILE A 143 -6.52 -4.39 -2.99
N PHE A 144 -6.40 -4.59 -4.29
CA PHE A 144 -5.23 -4.16 -5.05
C PHE A 144 -5.57 -2.94 -5.87
N THR A 145 -4.61 -2.07 -6.08
CA THR A 145 -4.70 -0.96 -7.03
C THR A 145 -3.88 -1.30 -8.27
N TYR A 146 -4.43 -1.04 -9.45
CA TYR A 146 -3.76 -1.24 -10.73
C TYR A 146 -3.72 0.06 -11.53
N LEU A 147 -2.52 0.48 -11.94
CA LEU A 147 -2.31 1.65 -12.80
C LEU A 147 -2.29 1.20 -14.26
N GLU A 148 -3.35 1.53 -15.01
CA GLU A 148 -3.61 0.97 -16.35
C GLU A 148 -2.52 1.32 -17.36
N GLU A 149 -2.13 2.58 -17.46
CA GLU A 149 -1.23 3.08 -18.50
C GLU A 149 0.20 2.57 -18.34
N ASP A 150 0.65 2.42 -17.09
CA ASP A 150 2.01 1.95 -16.80
C ASP A 150 2.05 0.43 -16.57
N LYS A 151 0.89 -0.25 -16.52
CA LYS A 151 0.73 -1.68 -16.24
C LYS A 151 1.37 -2.11 -14.92
N ILE A 152 1.12 -1.34 -13.85
CA ILE A 152 1.69 -1.58 -12.53
C ILE A 152 0.61 -2.00 -11.56
N LEU A 153 0.81 -3.13 -10.89
CA LEU A 153 -0.01 -3.60 -9.79
C LEU A 153 0.61 -3.19 -8.45
N PHE A 154 -0.25 -2.70 -7.53
CA PHE A 154 0.09 -2.43 -6.13
C PHE A 154 -0.69 -3.41 -5.26
N PRO A 155 -0.11 -4.57 -4.94
CA PRO A 155 -0.82 -5.67 -4.28
C PRO A 155 -0.68 -5.66 -2.76
N CYS A 156 -0.29 -4.54 -2.16
CA CYS A 156 0.07 -4.44 -0.73
C CYS A 156 0.96 -5.63 -0.30
N ASP A 157 0.48 -6.51 0.57
CA ASP A 157 1.23 -7.64 1.11
C ASP A 157 1.38 -8.82 0.15
N PHE A 158 0.46 -8.97 -0.80
CA PHE A 158 0.52 -10.11 -1.70
C PHE A 158 1.75 -10.01 -2.62
N PHE A 159 2.49 -11.09 -2.78
CA PHE A 159 3.84 -11.15 -3.35
C PHE A 159 4.93 -10.46 -2.50
N GLY A 160 4.65 -10.19 -1.23
CA GLY A 160 5.59 -9.53 -0.32
C GLY A 160 6.80 -10.38 0.02
N SER A 161 7.83 -9.69 0.48
CA SER A 161 9.02 -10.26 1.11
C SER A 161 9.56 -9.25 2.11
N HIS A 162 9.93 -9.70 3.31
CA HIS A 162 10.54 -8.82 4.29
C HIS A 162 12.00 -8.54 3.94
N LEU A 163 12.23 -7.42 3.23
CA LEU A 163 13.55 -6.98 2.79
C LEU A 163 13.70 -5.46 2.98
N ALA A 164 14.83 -5.04 3.55
CA ALA A 164 15.28 -3.65 3.58
C ALA A 164 16.67 -3.59 2.97
N VAL A 165 16.74 -3.57 1.64
CA VAL A 165 17.98 -3.59 0.85
C VAL A 165 18.21 -2.27 0.11
N GLY A 166 19.40 -2.04 -0.44
CA GLY A 166 19.74 -0.81 -1.15
C GLY A 166 18.94 -0.63 -2.43
N GLU A 167 18.76 -1.71 -3.14
CA GLU A 167 18.13 -1.79 -4.46
C GLU A 167 16.62 -1.54 -4.37
N PHE A 168 16.02 -1.12 -5.51
CA PHE A 168 14.57 -0.95 -5.62
C PHE A 168 13.89 -2.11 -6.35
N TYR A 169 14.62 -2.82 -7.19
CA TYR A 169 14.09 -3.90 -8.00
C TYR A 169 14.66 -5.25 -7.59
N ALA A 170 13.81 -6.27 -7.62
CA ALA A 170 14.16 -7.61 -7.20
C ALA A 170 15.32 -8.23 -8.03
N ASP A 171 15.38 -7.95 -9.33
CA ASP A 171 16.42 -8.40 -10.23
C ASP A 171 17.78 -7.72 -9.97
N GLU A 172 17.78 -6.48 -9.49
CA GLU A 172 18.99 -5.78 -9.07
C GLU A 172 19.59 -6.38 -7.79
N TYR A 173 18.75 -6.75 -6.81
CA TYR A 173 19.17 -7.40 -5.56
C TYR A 173 19.55 -8.87 -5.78
N GLY A 174 18.87 -9.55 -6.67
CA GLY A 174 19.04 -10.95 -7.02
C GLY A 174 17.76 -11.77 -6.85
N ASN A 175 17.28 -12.31 -7.96
CA ASN A 175 16.00 -13.02 -8.02
C ASN A 175 15.92 -14.21 -7.05
N GLU A 176 17.01 -14.97 -6.90
CA GLU A 176 17.05 -16.14 -6.00
C GLU A 176 16.83 -15.73 -4.55
N LYS A 177 17.56 -14.72 -4.06
CA LYS A 177 17.43 -14.21 -2.70
C LYS A 177 16.04 -13.62 -2.43
N THR A 178 15.53 -12.85 -3.39
CA THR A 178 14.18 -12.27 -3.30
C THR A 178 13.12 -13.38 -3.25
N LEU A 179 13.27 -14.41 -4.08
CA LEU A 179 12.35 -15.54 -4.11
C LEU A 179 12.35 -16.34 -2.80
N ASP A 180 13.51 -16.52 -2.18
CA ASP A 180 13.60 -17.24 -0.90
C ASP A 180 12.91 -16.46 0.21
N MET A 181 13.07 -15.13 0.26
CA MET A 181 12.36 -14.30 1.21
C MET A 181 10.86 -14.23 0.93
N ALA A 182 10.45 -14.24 -0.34
CA ALA A 182 9.03 -14.31 -0.72
C ALA A 182 8.39 -15.65 -0.34
N LYS A 183 9.10 -16.77 -0.48
CA LYS A 183 8.65 -18.09 -0.01
C LYS A 183 8.47 -18.11 1.51
N MET A 184 9.41 -17.50 2.23
CA MET A 184 9.36 -17.39 3.69
C MET A 184 8.14 -16.58 4.12
N TYR A 185 7.96 -15.40 3.54
CA TYR A 185 6.78 -14.54 3.77
C TYR A 185 5.47 -15.28 3.46
N PHE A 186 5.40 -15.97 2.32
CA PHE A 186 4.22 -16.75 1.95
C PHE A 186 3.92 -17.84 2.98
N ALA A 187 4.94 -18.55 3.45
CA ALA A 187 4.77 -19.63 4.43
C ALA A 187 4.29 -19.09 5.79
N GLU A 188 4.77 -17.93 6.21
CA GLU A 188 4.49 -17.33 7.52
C GLU A 188 3.13 -16.62 7.56
N ILE A 189 2.74 -15.93 6.48
CA ILE A 189 1.56 -15.05 6.43
C ILE A 189 0.48 -15.57 5.47
N MET A 190 0.83 -15.88 4.21
CA MET A 190 -0.15 -16.06 3.14
C MET A 190 -0.65 -17.50 2.97
N MET A 191 0.05 -18.50 3.51
CA MET A 191 -0.30 -19.91 3.30
C MET A 191 -1.73 -20.28 3.72
N PRO A 192 -2.30 -19.76 4.82
CA PRO A 192 -3.69 -20.01 5.18
C PRO A 192 -4.68 -19.46 4.15
N PHE A 193 -4.28 -18.46 3.39
CA PHE A 193 -5.10 -17.73 2.42
C PHE A 193 -4.82 -18.14 0.96
N ARG A 194 -4.23 -19.32 0.74
CA ARG A 194 -3.87 -19.81 -0.61
C ARG A 194 -5.02 -19.77 -1.62
N LYS A 195 -6.25 -20.07 -1.19
CA LYS A 195 -7.42 -20.06 -2.11
C LYS A 195 -7.81 -18.64 -2.49
N PRO A 196 -7.95 -17.67 -1.56
CA PRO A 196 -8.02 -16.25 -1.90
C PRO A 196 -6.91 -15.80 -2.85
N GLY A 197 -5.66 -16.20 -2.60
CA GLY A 197 -4.50 -15.87 -3.45
C GLY A 197 -4.66 -16.39 -4.88
N GLN A 198 -5.06 -17.65 -5.07
CA GLN A 198 -5.34 -18.19 -6.39
C GLN A 198 -6.43 -17.40 -7.13
N ASN A 199 -7.52 -17.08 -6.43
CA ASN A 199 -8.61 -16.30 -7.00
C ASN A 199 -8.17 -14.87 -7.40
N ALA A 200 -7.29 -14.25 -6.63
CA ALA A 200 -6.75 -12.92 -6.94
C ALA A 200 -5.82 -12.96 -8.17
N ILE A 201 -4.97 -13.98 -8.30
CA ILE A 201 -4.10 -14.16 -9.48
C ILE A 201 -4.91 -14.31 -10.77
N GLU A 202 -6.07 -14.96 -10.73
CA GLU A 202 -6.95 -15.11 -11.90
C GLU A 202 -7.58 -13.79 -12.38
N LYS A 203 -7.54 -12.73 -11.54
CA LYS A 203 -8.12 -11.41 -11.84
C LYS A 203 -7.09 -10.42 -12.41
N VAL A 204 -5.80 -10.69 -12.27
CA VAL A 204 -4.70 -9.81 -12.70
C VAL A 204 -3.96 -10.41 -13.90
#